data_9da652aa45383def0c7b3715068af4b7
#
_entry.id   9da652aa45383def0c7b3715068af4b7
#
_cell.length_a   1.000
_cell.length_b   1.000
_cell.length_c   1.000
_cell.angle_alpha   90.00
_cell.angle_beta   90.00
_cell.angle_gamma   90.00
#
_symmetry.space_group_name_H-M   'P 1'
#
loop_
_entity.id
_entity.type
_entity.pdbx_description
1 polymer ?
#
loop_
_entity_poly.entity_id
_entity_poly.type
_entity_poly.pdbx_seq_one_letter_code
_entity_poly.pdbx_strand_id
1 'polypeptide(L)'
;MIEIIKADNSTEFKIIEKLANKILHQVYDPIIPAEHTDYFLKEFQSENAIREQIKNENFSYFLLNFDTKNVGYLGIQKLNEILVLSKLYILESFRGLKIGKTALEYVNEFAINNGIEKVELIVNQQNQNTIDIYLKNEFKIVESIVNSFPNGHSVEDYKMEKILITK
;
A
#
# COMPACT_ATOMS: atom_id res chain seq x y z
N MET A 1 -1.18 21.38 1.22
CA MET A 1 0.19 20.84 1.32
C MET A 1 0.12 19.38 1.74
N ILE A 2 0.93 18.54 1.12
CA ILE A 2 0.97 17.10 1.39
C ILE A 2 2.17 16.81 2.28
N GLU A 3 1.94 16.12 3.40
CA GLU A 3 3.00 15.67 4.30
C GLU A 3 2.94 14.16 4.44
N ILE A 4 4.11 13.53 4.49
CA ILE A 4 4.24 12.08 4.69
C ILE A 4 4.88 11.89 6.05
N ILE A 5 4.13 11.36 7.01
CA ILE A 5 4.50 11.29 8.41
C ILE A 5 4.68 9.84 8.84
N LYS A 6 5.89 9.48 9.28
CA LYS A 6 6.15 8.12 9.74
C LYS A 6 5.31 7.79 10.98
N ALA A 7 4.61 6.67 10.93
CA ALA A 7 3.80 6.19 12.04
C ALA A 7 4.68 5.31 12.94
N ASP A 8 4.79 5.68 14.22
CA ASP A 8 5.68 4.98 15.15
C ASP A 8 5.06 4.75 16.55
N ASN A 9 3.78 5.05 16.71
CA ASN A 9 3.11 4.88 18.00
C ASN A 9 1.68 4.36 17.84
N SER A 10 1.10 3.91 18.95
CA SER A 10 -0.24 3.32 19.01
C SER A 10 -1.33 4.23 18.44
N THR A 11 -1.27 5.52 18.74
CA THR A 11 -2.26 6.49 18.25
C THR A 11 -2.26 6.53 16.72
N GLU A 12 -1.09 6.58 16.13
CA GLU A 12 -0.94 6.61 14.66
C GLU A 12 -1.35 5.28 14.01
N PHE A 13 -1.03 4.14 14.65
CA PHE A 13 -1.48 2.84 14.15
C PHE A 13 -2.99 2.69 14.15
N LYS A 14 -3.66 3.24 15.16
CA LYS A 14 -5.13 3.26 15.23
C LYS A 14 -5.74 4.13 14.13
N ILE A 15 -5.09 5.24 13.80
CA ILE A 15 -5.53 6.09 12.69
C ILE A 15 -5.44 5.31 11.38
N ILE A 16 -4.35 4.58 11.16
CA ILE A 16 -4.18 3.74 9.97
C ILE A 16 -5.26 2.66 9.92
N GLU A 17 -5.50 1.96 11.03
CA GLU A 17 -6.56 0.95 11.11
C GLU A 17 -7.92 1.52 10.70
N LYS A 18 -8.25 2.69 11.21
CA LYS A 18 -9.52 3.36 10.89
C LYS A 18 -9.60 3.75 9.42
N LEU A 19 -8.51 4.30 8.86
CA LEU A 19 -8.43 4.63 7.44
C LEU A 19 -8.56 3.37 6.59
N ALA A 20 -7.87 2.30 6.96
CA ALA A 20 -7.90 1.03 6.25
C ALA A 20 -9.33 0.47 6.19
N ASN A 21 -10.03 0.45 7.32
CA ASN A 21 -11.41 -0.04 7.38
C ASN A 21 -12.32 0.70 6.41
N LYS A 22 -12.18 2.01 6.32
CA LYS A 22 -12.99 2.82 5.41
C LYS A 22 -12.58 2.63 3.96
N ILE A 23 -11.30 2.75 3.67
CA ILE A 23 -10.79 2.77 2.29
C ILE A 23 -10.89 1.39 1.63
N LEU A 24 -10.51 0.33 2.33
CA LEU A 24 -10.48 -1.00 1.73
C LEU A 24 -11.87 -1.48 1.35
N HIS A 25 -12.89 -1.17 2.14
CA HIS A 25 -14.26 -1.46 1.76
C HIS A 25 -14.71 -0.66 0.52
N GLN A 26 -14.31 0.61 0.43
CA GLN A 26 -14.61 1.42 -0.76
C GLN A 26 -13.98 0.82 -2.03
N VAL A 27 -12.75 0.34 -1.92
CA VAL A 27 -11.99 -0.18 -3.07
C VAL A 27 -12.41 -1.61 -3.43
N TYR A 28 -12.57 -2.48 -2.46
CA TYR A 28 -12.66 -3.92 -2.69
C TYR A 28 -14.07 -4.50 -2.64
N ASP A 29 -15.02 -3.90 -1.95
CA ASP A 29 -16.39 -4.43 -1.88
C ASP A 29 -17.03 -4.59 -3.27
N PRO A 30 -16.78 -3.70 -4.25
CA PRO A 30 -17.27 -3.93 -5.62
C PRO A 30 -16.57 -5.08 -6.37
N ILE A 31 -15.44 -5.57 -5.87
CA ILE A 31 -14.57 -6.53 -6.57
C ILE A 31 -14.61 -7.90 -5.91
N ILE A 32 -14.59 -7.95 -4.57
CA ILE A 32 -14.52 -9.18 -3.79
C ILE A 32 -15.59 -9.15 -2.68
N PRO A 33 -15.98 -10.32 -2.12
CA PRO A 33 -16.96 -10.35 -1.02
C PRO A 33 -16.46 -9.54 0.19
N ALA A 34 -17.36 -8.82 0.85
CA ALA A 34 -17.05 -7.99 2.01
C ALA A 34 -16.38 -8.77 3.15
N GLU A 35 -16.75 -10.03 3.34
CA GLU A 35 -16.13 -10.93 4.34
C GLU A 35 -14.64 -11.13 4.09
N HIS A 36 -14.24 -11.13 2.85
CA HIS A 36 -12.84 -11.25 2.44
C HIS A 36 -12.08 -9.99 2.85
N THR A 37 -12.66 -8.82 2.59
CA THR A 37 -12.09 -7.54 3.03
C THR A 37 -11.98 -7.49 4.55
N ASP A 38 -13.00 -7.92 5.27
CA ASP A 38 -13.00 -7.98 6.74
C ASP A 38 -11.88 -8.87 7.27
N TYR A 39 -11.68 -10.04 6.66
CA TYR A 39 -10.58 -10.93 7.02
C TYR A 39 -9.23 -10.23 6.84
N PHE A 40 -9.02 -9.61 5.70
CA PHE A 40 -7.77 -8.91 5.38
C PHE A 40 -7.49 -7.77 6.38
N LEU A 41 -8.53 -6.99 6.69
CA LEU A 41 -8.41 -5.89 7.65
C LEU A 41 -7.99 -6.38 9.03
N LYS A 42 -8.63 -7.44 9.51
CA LYS A 42 -8.32 -7.99 10.83
C LYS A 42 -6.93 -8.58 10.90
N GLU A 43 -6.55 -9.37 9.91
CA GLU A 43 -5.28 -10.10 9.92
C GLU A 43 -4.07 -9.21 9.60
N PHE A 44 -4.24 -8.18 8.77
CA PHE A 44 -3.11 -7.43 8.23
C PHE A 44 -3.14 -5.93 8.51
N GLN A 45 -4.28 -5.35 8.85
CA GLN A 45 -4.42 -3.89 8.98
C GLN A 45 -5.03 -3.46 10.31
N SER A 46 -5.06 -4.32 11.30
CA SER A 46 -5.37 -3.93 12.68
C SER A 46 -4.16 -3.25 13.32
N GLU A 47 -4.38 -2.49 14.37
CA GLU A 47 -3.30 -1.85 15.14
C GLU A 47 -2.22 -2.87 15.52
N ASN A 48 -2.65 -4.03 16.03
CA ASN A 48 -1.75 -5.10 16.44
C ASN A 48 -0.95 -5.66 15.26
N ALA A 49 -1.62 -5.92 14.13
CA ALA A 49 -0.96 -6.44 12.93
C ALA A 49 0.09 -5.47 12.42
N ILE A 50 -0.23 -4.18 12.37
CA ILE A 50 0.69 -3.12 11.94
C ILE A 50 1.92 -3.08 12.85
N ARG A 51 1.70 -3.13 14.16
CA ARG A 51 2.79 -3.12 15.15
C ARG A 51 3.72 -4.31 14.94
N GLU A 52 3.17 -5.51 14.75
CA GLU A 52 3.97 -6.72 14.55
C GLU A 52 4.74 -6.69 13.22
N GLN A 53 4.14 -6.17 12.17
CA GLN A 53 4.81 -6.01 10.88
C GLN A 53 6.01 -5.08 10.99
N ILE A 54 5.86 -3.95 11.67
CA ILE A 54 6.95 -2.99 11.88
C ILE A 54 8.06 -3.62 12.73
N LYS A 55 7.69 -4.34 13.78
CA LYS A 55 8.64 -4.91 14.72
C LYS A 55 9.40 -6.11 14.14
N ASN A 56 8.74 -6.99 13.40
CA ASN A 56 9.27 -8.30 13.03
C ASN A 56 9.41 -8.56 11.53
N GLU A 57 8.85 -7.72 10.66
CA GLU A 57 8.79 -7.99 9.22
C GLU A 57 9.34 -6.87 8.35
N ASN A 58 10.11 -5.98 8.92
CA ASN A 58 10.75 -4.86 8.20
C ASN A 58 9.78 -3.90 7.48
N PHE A 59 8.58 -3.74 8.01
CA PHE A 59 7.63 -2.76 7.51
C PHE A 59 7.90 -1.37 8.08
N SER A 60 7.58 -0.36 7.27
CA SER A 60 7.44 1.03 7.71
C SER A 60 6.10 1.53 7.21
N TYR A 61 5.35 2.20 8.08
CA TYR A 61 4.07 2.78 7.76
C TYR A 61 4.12 4.30 7.89
N PHE A 62 3.40 4.98 7.02
CA PHE A 62 3.37 6.43 6.96
C PHE A 62 1.94 6.91 6.79
N LEU A 63 1.57 7.96 7.50
CA LEU A 63 0.31 8.65 7.27
C LEU A 63 0.49 9.66 6.14
N LEU A 64 -0.48 9.72 5.26
CA LEU A 64 -0.55 10.73 4.22
C LEU A 64 -1.47 11.84 4.72
N ASN A 65 -0.90 13.00 4.94
CA ASN A 65 -1.60 14.14 5.50
C ASN A 65 -1.75 15.23 4.44
N PHE A 66 -2.97 15.72 4.29
CA PHE A 66 -3.28 16.79 3.35
C PHE A 66 -3.99 17.91 4.11
N ASP A 67 -3.36 19.07 4.18
CA ASP A 67 -3.90 20.25 4.89
C ASP A 67 -4.38 19.89 6.30
N THR A 68 -3.49 19.28 7.09
CA THR A 68 -3.70 18.87 8.48
C THR A 68 -4.65 17.68 8.70
N LYS A 69 -5.14 17.05 7.64
CA LYS A 69 -6.03 15.87 7.74
C LYS A 69 -5.31 14.61 7.30
N ASN A 70 -5.51 13.53 8.03
CA ASN A 70 -5.02 12.23 7.64
C ASN A 70 -5.97 11.63 6.61
N VAL A 71 -5.53 11.54 5.36
CA VAL A 71 -6.38 11.19 4.21
C VAL A 71 -6.00 9.86 3.56
N GLY A 72 -4.95 9.23 4.04
CA GLY A 72 -4.50 7.96 3.50
C GLY A 72 -3.27 7.46 4.25
N TYR A 73 -2.73 6.34 3.78
CA TYR A 73 -1.53 5.78 4.36
C TYR A 73 -0.71 4.98 3.36
N LEU A 74 0.55 4.80 3.69
CA LEU A 74 1.54 4.11 2.88
C LEU A 74 2.21 3.05 3.75
N GLY A 75 2.34 1.84 3.25
CA GLY A 75 3.09 0.76 3.89
C GLY A 75 4.12 0.21 2.91
N ILE A 76 5.37 0.19 3.34
CA ILE A 76 6.48 -0.37 2.57
C ILE A 76 7.21 -1.41 3.40
N GLN A 77 7.79 -2.40 2.70
CA GLN A 77 8.53 -3.47 3.34
C GLN A 77 9.87 -3.64 2.64
N LYS A 78 10.95 -3.58 3.40
CA LYS A 78 12.29 -3.77 2.86
C LYS A 78 12.65 -5.24 2.97
N LEU A 79 12.83 -5.91 1.83
CA LEU A 79 13.21 -7.32 1.74
C LEU A 79 14.50 -7.44 0.93
N ASN A 80 15.62 -7.67 1.61
CA ASN A 80 16.93 -7.78 0.95
C ASN A 80 17.21 -6.56 0.05
N GLU A 81 17.23 -6.78 -1.27
CA GLU A 81 17.54 -5.74 -2.27
C GLU A 81 16.28 -5.17 -2.92
N ILE A 82 15.10 -5.49 -2.38
CA ILE A 82 13.81 -5.10 -2.97
C ILE A 82 13.04 -4.27 -1.95
N LEU A 83 12.35 -3.25 -2.42
CA LEU A 83 11.36 -2.52 -1.63
C LEU A 83 9.97 -2.92 -2.13
N VAL A 84 9.19 -3.50 -1.24
CA VAL A 84 7.80 -3.86 -1.56
C VAL A 84 6.91 -2.68 -1.19
N LEU A 85 6.19 -2.14 -2.17
CA LEU A 85 5.11 -1.19 -1.94
C LEU A 85 3.88 -2.00 -1.56
N SER A 86 3.70 -2.22 -0.26
CA SER A 86 2.67 -3.13 0.25
C SER A 86 1.30 -2.48 0.32
N LYS A 87 1.23 -1.22 0.72
CA LYS A 87 -0.02 -0.49 0.92
C LYS A 87 0.13 0.94 0.43
N LEU A 88 -0.82 1.39 -0.38
CA LEU A 88 -0.97 2.80 -0.76
C LEU A 88 -2.46 3.05 -0.95
N TYR A 89 -3.08 3.66 0.04
CA TYR A 89 -4.51 3.88 0.04
C TYR A 89 -4.84 5.31 0.41
N ILE A 90 -5.77 5.90 -0.34
CA ILE A 90 -6.20 7.29 -0.18
C ILE A 90 -7.72 7.32 -0.17
N LEU A 91 -8.30 8.08 0.77
CA LEU A 91 -9.74 8.29 0.84
C LEU A 91 -10.26 8.78 -0.51
N GLU A 92 -11.39 8.25 -0.93
CA GLU A 92 -11.98 8.53 -2.23
C GLU A 92 -12.16 10.02 -2.50
N SER A 93 -12.61 10.77 -1.49
CA SER A 93 -12.85 12.22 -1.60
C SER A 93 -11.57 13.04 -1.78
N PHE A 94 -10.40 12.45 -1.55
CA PHE A 94 -9.09 13.12 -1.70
C PHE A 94 -8.29 12.61 -2.89
N ARG A 95 -8.89 11.80 -3.76
CA ARG A 95 -8.22 11.35 -4.99
C ARG A 95 -8.22 12.48 -6.02
N GLY A 96 -7.26 12.42 -6.95
CA GLY A 96 -7.10 13.45 -7.97
C GLY A 96 -6.37 14.70 -7.50
N LEU A 97 -5.83 14.71 -6.29
CA LEU A 97 -5.07 15.82 -5.71
C LEU A 97 -3.56 15.58 -5.70
N LYS A 98 -3.09 14.60 -6.48
CA LYS A 98 -1.67 14.24 -6.61
C LYS A 98 -1.04 13.66 -5.33
N ILE A 99 -1.84 13.24 -4.37
CA ILE A 99 -1.34 12.64 -3.13
C ILE A 99 -0.65 11.31 -3.42
N GLY A 100 -1.27 10.46 -4.25
CA GLY A 100 -0.68 9.19 -4.67
C GLY A 100 0.63 9.36 -5.42
N LYS A 101 0.71 10.35 -6.29
CA LYS A 101 1.95 10.67 -7.02
C LYS A 101 3.06 11.05 -6.05
N THR A 102 2.75 11.92 -5.10
CA THR A 102 3.71 12.35 -4.07
C THR A 102 4.18 11.16 -3.24
N ALA A 103 3.27 10.25 -2.87
CA ALA A 103 3.63 9.03 -2.15
C ALA A 103 4.55 8.13 -2.97
N LEU A 104 4.30 7.97 -4.26
CA LEU A 104 5.15 7.16 -5.15
C LEU A 104 6.54 7.78 -5.32
N GLU A 105 6.62 9.09 -5.41
CA GLU A 105 7.91 9.81 -5.44
C GLU A 105 8.70 9.57 -4.15
N TYR A 106 8.00 9.59 -3.01
CA TYR A 106 8.62 9.30 -1.71
C TYR A 106 9.16 7.87 -1.67
N VAL A 107 8.40 6.89 -2.18
CA VAL A 107 8.84 5.49 -2.26
C VAL A 107 10.11 5.37 -3.10
N ASN A 108 10.17 6.06 -4.24
CA ASN A 108 11.36 6.06 -5.09
C ASN A 108 12.57 6.64 -4.36
N GLU A 109 12.40 7.77 -3.70
CA GLU A 109 13.48 8.39 -2.91
C GLU A 109 13.93 7.50 -1.77
N PHE A 110 12.99 6.88 -1.06
CA PHE A 110 13.30 5.95 0.01
C PHE A 110 14.15 4.79 -0.51
N ALA A 111 13.77 4.20 -1.64
CA ALA A 111 14.52 3.11 -2.25
C ALA A 111 15.94 3.56 -2.65
N ILE A 112 16.05 4.68 -3.34
CA ILE A 112 17.35 5.21 -3.78
C ILE A 112 18.26 5.50 -2.58
N ASN A 113 17.72 6.15 -1.55
CA ASN A 113 18.49 6.48 -0.35
C ASN A 113 18.95 5.26 0.45
N ASN A 114 18.29 4.12 0.25
CA ASN A 114 18.65 2.86 0.89
C ASN A 114 19.40 1.90 -0.04
N GLY A 115 19.85 2.37 -1.21
CA GLY A 115 20.59 1.55 -2.17
C GLY A 115 19.77 0.45 -2.82
N ILE A 116 18.44 0.62 -2.88
CA ILE A 116 17.52 -0.35 -3.46
C ILE A 116 17.21 0.04 -4.89
N GLU A 117 17.35 -0.89 -5.82
CA GLU A 117 17.19 -0.64 -7.25
C GLU A 117 15.84 -1.12 -7.80
N LYS A 118 15.04 -1.80 -6.99
CA LYS A 118 13.80 -2.42 -7.46
C LYS A 118 12.67 -2.23 -6.46
N VAL A 119 11.54 -1.73 -6.96
CA VAL A 119 10.30 -1.66 -6.20
C VAL A 119 9.32 -2.67 -6.79
N GLU A 120 8.70 -3.49 -5.94
CA GLU A 120 7.67 -4.46 -6.32
C GLU A 120 6.36 -4.15 -5.63
N LEU A 121 5.26 -4.52 -6.26
CA LEU A 121 3.93 -4.46 -5.67
C LEU A 121 3.03 -5.57 -6.21
N ILE A 122 1.96 -5.84 -5.47
CA ILE A 122 0.88 -6.74 -5.87
C ILE A 122 -0.40 -5.92 -5.96
N VAL A 123 -1.16 -6.10 -7.03
CA VAL A 123 -2.42 -5.39 -7.24
C VAL A 123 -3.46 -6.35 -7.81
N ASN A 124 -4.72 -6.24 -7.34
CA ASN A 124 -5.82 -7.05 -7.85
C ASN A 124 -6.05 -6.75 -9.33
N GLN A 125 -6.20 -7.80 -10.16
CA GLN A 125 -6.38 -7.66 -11.60
C GLN A 125 -7.63 -6.88 -12.00
N GLN A 126 -8.64 -6.82 -11.13
CA GLN A 126 -9.86 -6.07 -11.40
C GLN A 126 -9.76 -4.60 -11.02
N ASN A 127 -8.69 -4.20 -10.36
CA ASN A 127 -8.48 -2.81 -9.94
C ASN A 127 -7.78 -2.02 -11.06
N GLN A 128 -8.48 -1.86 -12.18
CA GLN A 128 -7.91 -1.29 -13.40
C GLN A 128 -7.41 0.15 -13.22
N ASN A 129 -8.14 0.95 -12.46
CA ASN A 129 -7.73 2.34 -12.22
C ASN A 129 -6.36 2.43 -11.54
N THR A 130 -6.14 1.57 -10.54
CA THR A 130 -4.86 1.53 -9.81
C THR A 130 -3.75 0.97 -10.70
N ILE A 131 -4.03 -0.08 -11.48
CA ILE A 131 -3.08 -0.64 -12.43
C ILE A 131 -2.61 0.44 -13.42
N ASP A 132 -3.54 1.23 -13.96
CA ASP A 132 -3.22 2.30 -14.91
C ASP A 132 -2.32 3.37 -14.28
N ILE A 133 -2.55 3.71 -13.01
CA ILE A 133 -1.70 4.66 -12.29
C ILE A 133 -0.28 4.12 -12.16
N TYR A 134 -0.13 2.84 -11.80
CA TYR A 134 1.20 2.24 -11.69
C TYR A 134 1.90 2.15 -13.05
N LEU A 135 1.18 1.79 -14.11
CA LEU A 135 1.76 1.77 -15.46
C LEU A 135 2.27 3.16 -15.87
N LYS A 136 1.53 4.22 -15.56
CA LYS A 136 1.96 5.60 -15.83
C LYS A 136 3.17 6.02 -15.02
N ASN A 137 3.41 5.37 -13.90
CA ASN A 137 4.55 5.65 -13.02
C ASN A 137 5.70 4.66 -13.24
N GLU A 138 5.76 4.07 -14.42
CA GLU A 138 6.87 3.23 -14.91
C GLU A 138 6.97 1.85 -14.26
N PHE A 139 5.90 1.38 -13.63
CA PHE A 139 5.80 -0.02 -13.23
C PHE A 139 5.39 -0.88 -14.43
N LYS A 140 5.83 -2.14 -14.43
CA LYS A 140 5.48 -3.12 -15.44
C LYS A 140 4.87 -4.35 -14.81
N ILE A 141 3.90 -4.94 -15.47
CA ILE A 141 3.34 -6.23 -15.06
C ILE A 141 4.37 -7.31 -15.41
N VAL A 142 4.78 -8.09 -14.42
CA VAL A 142 5.78 -9.15 -14.61
C VAL A 142 5.23 -10.54 -14.36
N GLU A 143 4.12 -10.68 -13.65
CA GLU A 143 3.57 -11.99 -13.29
C GLU A 143 2.10 -11.89 -12.96
N SER A 144 1.34 -12.95 -13.29
CA SER A 144 -0.02 -13.15 -12.79
C SER A 144 0.04 -14.15 -11.66
N ILE A 145 -0.62 -13.84 -10.54
CA ILE A 145 -0.57 -14.64 -9.31
C ILE A 145 -1.98 -14.93 -8.84
N VAL A 146 -2.21 -16.15 -8.36
CA VAL A 146 -3.44 -16.50 -7.64
C VAL A 146 -3.09 -16.56 -6.16
N ASN A 147 -3.70 -15.68 -5.37
CA ASN A 147 -3.54 -15.68 -3.91
C ASN A 147 -4.76 -16.34 -3.28
N SER A 148 -4.51 -17.39 -2.51
CA SER A 148 -5.55 -18.13 -1.78
C SER A 148 -5.48 -17.82 -0.30
N PHE A 149 -6.64 -17.75 0.34
CA PHE A 149 -6.76 -17.40 1.76
C PHE A 149 -7.34 -18.58 2.56
N PRO A 150 -7.04 -18.66 3.87
CA PRO A 150 -7.49 -19.78 4.70
C PRO A 150 -9.01 -19.98 4.73
N ASN A 151 -9.79 -18.92 4.46
CA ASN A 151 -11.26 -18.98 4.44
C ASN A 151 -11.84 -19.55 3.12
N GLY A 152 -10.98 -20.06 2.22
CA GLY A 152 -11.42 -20.65 0.95
C GLY A 152 -11.56 -19.67 -0.20
N HIS A 153 -11.37 -18.38 0.04
CA HIS A 153 -11.40 -17.38 -1.04
C HIS A 153 -10.06 -17.32 -1.76
N SER A 154 -10.09 -16.95 -3.05
CA SER A 154 -8.90 -16.66 -3.82
C SER A 154 -9.12 -15.42 -4.68
N VAL A 155 -8.03 -14.72 -5.01
CA VAL A 155 -8.05 -13.56 -5.89
C VAL A 155 -6.95 -13.69 -6.92
N GLU A 156 -7.17 -13.11 -8.09
CA GLU A 156 -6.18 -13.02 -9.14
C GLU A 156 -5.51 -11.65 -9.07
N ASP A 157 -4.21 -11.65 -8.91
CA ASP A 157 -3.40 -10.44 -8.76
C ASP A 157 -2.34 -10.36 -9.87
N TYR A 158 -1.86 -9.15 -10.09
CA TYR A 158 -0.63 -8.92 -10.85
C TYR A 158 0.50 -8.55 -9.89
N LYS A 159 1.69 -9.10 -10.16
CA LYS A 159 2.93 -8.57 -9.60
C LYS A 159 3.46 -7.54 -10.59
N MET A 160 3.78 -6.37 -10.08
CA MET A 160 4.36 -5.29 -10.89
C MET A 160 5.71 -4.88 -10.31
N GLU A 161 6.60 -4.44 -11.18
CA GLU A 161 7.94 -4.02 -10.80
C GLU A 161 8.33 -2.70 -11.46
N LYS A 162 9.15 -1.94 -10.75
CA LYS A 162 9.82 -0.76 -11.28
C LYS A 162 11.30 -0.84 -10.96
N ILE A 163 12.12 -0.71 -11.98
CA ILE A 163 13.58 -0.66 -11.83
C ILE A 163 13.98 0.80 -11.71
N LEU A 164 14.71 1.11 -10.66
CA LEU A 164 15.22 2.45 -10.41
C LEU A 164 16.67 2.50 -10.92
N ILE A 165 16.91 3.41 -11.86
CA ILE A 165 18.26 3.60 -12.38
C ILE A 165 18.97 4.59 -11.47
N THR A 166 19.92 4.07 -10.70
CA THR A 166 20.79 4.89 -9.86
C THR A 166 22.15 5.03 -10.55
N LYS A 167 22.59 6.24 -10.69
CA LYS A 167 23.94 6.52 -11.19
C LYS A 167 24.69 7.39 -10.20
#